data_8a25dc89ad4574265297fe8c2f73e55f
#
_entry.id   8a25dc89ad4574265297fe8c2f73e55f
#
_cell.length_a   1.000
_cell.length_b   1.000
_cell.length_c   1.000
_cell.angle_alpha   90.00
_cell.angle_beta   90.00
_cell.angle_gamma   90.00
#
_symmetry.space_group_name_H-M   'P 1'
#
loop_
_entity.id
_entity.type
_entity.pdbx_description
1 polymer ?
#
loop_
_entity_poly.entity_id
_entity_poly.type
_entity_poly.pdbx_seq_one_letter_code
_entity_poly.pdbx_strand_id
1 'polypeptide(L)' 'MVEVYAQLVIAGRRKIKDVPATIRKDVEARVKELKADA' A
#
# COMPACT_ATOMS: atom_id res chain seq x y z
N MET A 1 0.69 6.74 -8.20
CA MET A 1 1.00 5.30 -8.15
C MET A 1 0.91 4.71 -6.77
N VAL A 2 1.12 5.51 -5.74
CA VAL A 2 1.01 5.03 -4.36
C VAL A 2 -0.38 4.48 -4.08
N GLU A 3 -1.40 5.18 -4.52
CA GLU A 3 -2.78 4.76 -4.27
C GLU A 3 -3.06 3.39 -4.90
N VAL A 4 -2.58 3.18 -6.11
CA VAL A 4 -2.80 1.91 -6.81
C VAL A 4 -2.16 0.76 -6.03
N TYR A 5 -0.91 0.95 -5.61
CA TYR A 5 -0.23 -0.08 -4.84
C TYR A 5 -0.91 -0.33 -3.50
N ALA A 6 -1.35 0.73 -2.84
CA ALA A 6 -2.01 0.58 -1.56
C ALA A 6 -3.27 -0.27 -1.69
N GLN A 7 -4.05 -0.02 -2.73
CA GLN A 7 -5.26 -0.78 -2.95
C GLN A 7 -4.96 -2.24 -3.30
N LEU A 8 -3.92 -2.47 -4.09
CA LEU A 8 -3.51 -3.83 -4.42
C LEU A 8 -3.08 -4.60 -3.19
N VAL A 9 -2.35 -3.94 -2.30
CA VAL A 9 -1.90 -4.55 -1.06
C VAL A 9 -3.09 -4.91 -0.17
N ILE A 10 -4.03 -4.00 -0.04
CA ILE A 10 -5.22 -4.22 0.77
C ILE A 10 -6.06 -5.36 0.21
N ALA A 11 -6.16 -5.43 -1.11
CA ALA A 11 -6.92 -6.48 -1.77
C ALA A 11 -6.22 -7.84 -1.72
N GLY A 12 -4.98 -7.87 -1.23
CA GLY A 12 -4.22 -9.10 -1.15
C GLY A 12 -3.60 -9.52 -2.47
N ARG A 13 -3.57 -8.63 -3.45
CA ARG A 13 -3.03 -8.95 -4.76
C ARG A 13 -1.53 -8.70 -4.86
N ARG A 14 -1.01 -7.80 -4.02
CA ARG A 14 0.41 -7.49 -3.96
C ARG A 14 0.86 -7.43 -2.53
N LYS A 15 2.14 -7.66 -2.32
CA LYS A 15 2.73 -7.56 -0.99
C LYS A 15 3.55 -6.29 -0.90
N ILE A 16 3.76 -5.82 0.31
CA ILE A 16 4.61 -4.65 0.54
C ILE A 16 5.99 -4.87 -0.08
N LYS A 17 6.48 -6.10 -0.06
CA LYS A 17 7.78 -6.42 -0.63
C LYS A 17 7.83 -6.19 -2.13
N ASP A 18 6.69 -6.31 -2.81
CA ASP A 18 6.61 -6.08 -4.24
C ASP A 18 6.62 -4.61 -4.61
N VAL A 19 6.45 -3.74 -3.64
CA VAL A 19 6.42 -2.30 -3.85
C VAL A 19 7.85 -1.77 -3.93
N PRO A 20 8.15 -0.90 -4.92
CA PRO A 20 9.48 -0.29 -5.00
C PRO A 20 9.83 0.41 -3.70
N ALA A 21 11.10 0.28 -3.29
CA ALA A 21 11.54 0.85 -2.02
C ALA A 21 11.34 2.36 -1.97
N THR A 22 11.41 3.02 -3.11
CA THR A 22 11.27 4.48 -3.17
C THR A 22 9.89 4.96 -2.73
N ILE A 23 8.85 4.15 -2.95
CA ILE A 23 7.49 4.54 -2.58
C ILE A 23 6.92 3.64 -1.50
N ARG A 24 7.71 2.70 -0.99
CA ARG A 24 7.22 1.74 -0.01
C ARG A 24 6.67 2.42 1.24
N LYS A 25 7.38 3.41 1.75
CA LYS A 25 6.93 4.11 2.95
C LYS A 25 5.60 4.80 2.72
N ASP A 26 5.45 5.41 1.56
CA ASP A 26 4.21 6.09 1.22
C ASP A 26 3.06 5.09 1.10
N VAL A 27 3.34 3.95 0.47
CA VAL A 27 2.33 2.91 0.32
C VAL A 27 1.93 2.34 1.68
N GLU A 28 2.91 2.10 2.54
CA GLU A 28 2.62 1.60 3.88
C GLU A 28 1.75 2.57 4.67
N ALA A 29 2.09 3.85 4.60
CA ALA A 29 1.33 4.88 5.30
C ALA A 29 -0.11 4.93 4.76
N ARG A 30 -0.25 4.83 3.45
CA ARG A 30 -1.57 4.89 2.84
C ARG A 30 -2.40 3.66 3.19
N VAL A 31 -1.78 2.50 3.18
CA VAL A 31 -2.47 1.26 3.56
C VAL A 31 -2.96 1.38 5.00
N LYS A 32 -2.13 1.90 5.87
CA LYS A 32 -2.50 2.07 7.27
C LYS A 32 -3.69 3.01 7.42
N GLU A 33 -3.70 4.11 6.67
CA GLU A 33 -4.81 5.04 6.69
C GLU A 33 -6.10 4.39 6.21
N LEU A 34 -6.02 3.65 5.13
CA LEU A 34 -7.19 2.99 4.57
C LEU A 34 -7.74 1.93 5.51
N LYS A 35 -6.87 1.21 6.19
CA LYS A 35 -7.30 0.23 7.17
C LYS A 35 -7.94 0.90 8.37
N ALA A 36 -7.41 2.03 8.77
CA ALA A 36 -7.95 2.75 9.92
C ALA A 36 -9.35 3.28 9.63
N ASP A 37 -9.60 3.62 8.36
CA ASP A 37 -10.91 4.12 7.94
C ASP A 37 -11.95 3.01 7.85
N ALA A 38 -11.49 1.80 7.70
CA ALA A 38 -12.42 0.68 7.63
C ALA A 38 -12.92 0.32 9.00
#